data_233ec44d90baf7091afd4c3da492ad41
#
_entry.id   233ec44d90baf7091afd4c3da492ad41
#
_cell.length_a   1.000
_cell.length_b   1.000
_cell.length_c   1.000
_cell.angle_alpha   90.00
_cell.angle_beta   90.00
_cell.angle_gamma   90.00
#
_symmetry.space_group_name_H-M   'P 1'
#
loop_
_entity.id
_entity.type
_entity.pdbx_description
1 polymer ?
#
loop_
_entity_poly.entity_id
_entity_poly.type
_entity_poly.pdbx_seq_one_letter_code
_entity_poly.pdbx_strand_id
1 'polypeptide(L)'
;MRRLVVKVLKNETILVVASILALISCFIVPPDKEYAGYIHASTISQLICLMLVVCGFQRIGVFRIIGSRLLHHVKTARGLVLTLIALPFFSGMLITNDVALVTFVPFAIAVLTMAHMEEHAVLVGTLMTVGANVGSMLTPIGNAHNLYLKALTGMPTSEMIGIMAPYSVTAAVLLIIITCVIFGSKPVSEFSAIDGSGIEQNVLAPHSDRPQPDEIRVTGYGAGYGGWRTIVYTALFVVCLLAVSDFIPLWLMCVIVFVAFLLCDRRVFRNVDWGLPLTFCMF
;
A
#
# COMPACT_ATOMS: atom_id res chain seq x y z
N MET A 1 -24.80 16.44 13.34
CA MET A 1 -23.58 16.32 14.13
C MET A 1 -23.39 14.93 14.74
N ARG A 2 -24.31 14.42 15.57
CA ARG A 2 -24.17 13.10 16.25
C ARG A 2 -23.91 11.91 15.32
N ARG A 3 -24.56 11.83 14.13
CA ARG A 3 -24.33 10.75 13.14
C ARG A 3 -22.96 10.82 12.44
N LEU A 4 -22.43 12.03 12.27
CA LEU A 4 -21.10 12.25 11.67
C LEU A 4 -20.00 11.85 12.65
N VAL A 5 -20.15 12.22 13.92
CA VAL A 5 -19.23 11.84 15.01
C VAL A 5 -19.20 10.33 15.21
N VAL A 6 -20.36 9.66 15.22
CA VAL A 6 -20.44 8.20 15.34
C VAL A 6 -19.84 7.49 14.12
N LYS A 7 -19.96 8.05 12.92
CA LYS A 7 -19.36 7.51 11.70
C LYS A 7 -17.83 7.63 11.71
N VAL A 8 -17.31 8.78 12.16
CA VAL A 8 -15.86 8.99 12.34
C VAL A 8 -15.31 8.07 13.42
N LEU A 9 -15.99 7.97 14.58
CA LEU A 9 -15.60 7.07 15.67
C LEU A 9 -15.52 5.59 15.27
N LYS A 10 -16.37 5.13 14.35
CA LYS A 10 -16.39 3.74 13.89
C LYS A 10 -15.39 3.44 12.77
N ASN A 11 -15.15 4.41 11.90
CA ASN A 11 -14.29 4.18 10.73
C ASN A 11 -12.82 4.54 10.99
N GLU A 12 -12.56 5.50 11.90
CA GLU A 12 -11.23 6.05 12.17
C GLU A 12 -10.87 5.90 13.64
N THR A 13 -10.98 4.67 14.18
CA THR A 13 -10.74 4.39 15.59
C THR A 13 -9.34 4.82 16.04
N ILE A 14 -8.33 4.62 15.20
CA ILE A 14 -6.93 4.97 15.49
C ILE A 14 -6.77 6.48 15.61
N LEU A 15 -7.34 7.25 14.68
CA LEU A 15 -7.32 8.71 14.70
C LEU A 15 -7.99 9.25 15.95
N VAL A 16 -9.12 8.67 16.37
CA VAL A 16 -9.84 9.08 17.58
C VAL A 16 -9.02 8.81 18.83
N VAL A 17 -8.42 7.63 18.95
CA VAL A 17 -7.56 7.27 20.09
C VAL A 17 -6.33 8.19 20.13
N ALA A 18 -5.66 8.41 19.01
CA ALA A 18 -4.52 9.32 18.90
C ALA A 18 -4.90 10.75 19.31
N SER A 19 -6.05 11.25 18.84
CA SER A 19 -6.55 12.59 19.21
C SER A 19 -6.84 12.72 20.69
N ILE A 20 -7.41 11.70 21.33
CA ILE A 20 -7.67 11.69 22.78
C ILE A 20 -6.34 11.69 23.54
N LEU A 21 -5.36 10.87 23.13
CA LEU A 21 -4.04 10.82 23.75
C LEU A 21 -3.30 12.15 23.58
N ALA A 22 -3.35 12.76 22.41
CA ALA A 22 -2.79 14.09 22.16
C ALA A 22 -3.42 15.16 23.06
N LEU A 23 -4.76 15.16 23.23
CA LEU A 23 -5.44 16.07 24.13
C LEU A 23 -5.01 15.85 25.59
N ILE A 24 -4.90 14.61 26.04
CA ILE A 24 -4.42 14.30 27.42
C ILE A 24 -2.97 14.79 27.58
N SER A 25 -2.11 14.57 26.58
CA SER A 25 -0.73 15.04 26.58
C SER A 25 -0.63 16.57 26.74
N CYS A 26 -1.52 17.34 26.10
CA CYS A 26 -1.56 18.79 26.26
C CYS A 26 -1.82 19.27 27.70
N PHE A 27 -2.46 18.45 28.55
CA PHE A 27 -2.64 18.77 29.97
C PHE A 27 -1.38 18.50 30.80
N ILE A 28 -0.52 17.56 30.34
CA ILE A 28 0.73 17.20 31.02
C ILE A 28 1.86 18.12 30.58
N VAL A 29 1.94 18.38 29.28
CA VAL A 29 2.91 19.29 28.64
C VAL A 29 2.12 20.39 27.92
N PRO A 30 2.04 21.61 28.50
CA PRO A 30 1.30 22.72 27.90
C PRO A 30 1.88 23.06 26.51
N PRO A 31 1.03 23.33 25.52
CA PRO A 31 1.49 23.72 24.18
C PRO A 31 2.30 25.01 24.24
N ASP A 32 3.53 24.97 23.78
CA ASP A 32 4.43 26.11 23.65
C ASP A 32 4.71 26.44 22.18
N LYS A 33 5.59 27.42 21.92
CA LYS A 33 5.95 27.80 20.55
C LYS A 33 6.73 26.71 19.80
N GLU A 34 7.32 25.75 20.50
CA GLU A 34 8.08 24.65 19.92
C GLU A 34 7.15 23.54 19.41
N TYR A 35 5.90 23.52 19.82
CA TYR A 35 4.90 22.52 19.42
C TYR A 35 4.73 22.43 17.89
N ALA A 36 4.84 23.56 17.19
CA ALA A 36 4.81 23.57 15.73
C ALA A 36 6.04 22.88 15.10
N GLY A 37 7.15 22.79 15.83
CA GLY A 37 8.38 22.11 15.41
C GLY A 37 8.29 20.59 15.52
N TYR A 38 7.42 20.05 16.38
CA TYR A 38 7.20 18.60 16.50
C TYR A 38 6.47 18.03 15.28
N ILE A 39 5.68 18.85 14.59
CA ILE A 39 5.02 18.44 13.35
C ILE A 39 6.04 18.49 12.22
N HIS A 40 6.58 17.35 11.85
CA HIS A 40 7.46 17.22 10.68
C HIS A 40 6.68 17.43 9.37
N ALA A 41 6.36 18.70 9.06
CA ALA A 41 5.60 19.07 7.86
C ALA A 41 6.21 18.52 6.56
N SER A 42 7.55 18.36 6.52
CA SER A 42 8.25 17.73 5.40
C SER A 42 7.83 16.29 5.20
N THR A 43 7.80 15.48 6.26
CA THR A 43 7.41 14.07 6.22
C THR A 43 5.95 13.91 5.80
N ILE A 44 5.06 14.72 6.38
CA ILE A 44 3.63 14.69 6.05
C ILE A 44 3.39 15.06 4.59
N SER A 45 4.08 16.09 4.08
CA SER A 45 3.98 16.51 2.68
C SER A 45 4.47 15.42 1.72
N GLN A 46 5.59 14.75 2.04
CA GLN A 46 6.09 13.61 1.27
C GLN A 46 5.08 12.47 1.26
N LEU A 47 4.52 12.14 2.44
CA LEU A 47 3.52 11.10 2.58
C LEU A 47 2.28 11.38 1.72
N ILE A 48 1.72 12.60 1.79
CA ILE A 48 0.55 13.00 1.00
C ILE A 48 0.83 12.90 -0.50
N CYS A 49 1.97 13.42 -0.96
CA CYS A 49 2.34 13.35 -2.38
C CYS A 49 2.48 11.91 -2.86
N LEU A 50 3.13 11.05 -2.07
CA LEU A 50 3.28 9.65 -2.39
C LEU A 50 1.92 8.94 -2.44
N MET A 51 1.04 9.17 -1.45
CA MET A 51 -0.30 8.60 -1.41
C MET A 51 -1.15 9.02 -2.63
N LEU A 52 -1.06 10.27 -3.06
CA LEU A 52 -1.72 10.74 -4.28
C LEU A 52 -1.27 9.96 -5.52
N VAL A 53 0.04 9.79 -5.70
CA VAL A 53 0.62 9.07 -6.84
C VAL A 53 0.20 7.59 -6.81
N VAL A 54 0.26 6.97 -5.64
CA VAL A 54 -0.12 5.55 -5.47
C VAL A 54 -1.62 5.35 -5.71
N CYS A 55 -2.49 6.24 -5.24
CA CYS A 55 -3.91 6.25 -5.59
C CYS A 55 -4.12 6.37 -7.11
N GLY A 56 -3.30 7.16 -7.79
CA GLY A 56 -3.29 7.23 -9.26
C GLY A 56 -2.99 5.87 -9.90
N PHE A 57 -1.96 5.16 -9.45
CA PHE A 57 -1.60 3.82 -9.93
C PHE A 57 -2.68 2.78 -9.64
N GLN A 58 -3.29 2.80 -8.45
CA GLN A 58 -4.41 1.92 -8.12
C GLN A 58 -5.57 2.11 -9.10
N ARG A 59 -5.92 3.37 -9.41
CA ARG A 59 -7.01 3.68 -10.37
C ARG A 59 -6.76 3.15 -11.77
N ILE A 60 -5.53 3.11 -12.23
CA ILE A 60 -5.17 2.57 -13.58
C ILE A 60 -5.12 1.02 -13.55
N GLY A 61 -5.07 0.41 -12.37
CA GLY A 61 -4.98 -1.04 -12.22
C GLY A 61 -3.60 -1.61 -12.56
N VAL A 62 -2.54 -0.81 -12.54
CA VAL A 62 -1.16 -1.23 -12.87
C VAL A 62 -0.73 -2.44 -12.06
N PHE A 63 -1.03 -2.45 -10.76
CA PHE A 63 -0.67 -3.55 -9.88
C PHE A 63 -1.37 -4.87 -10.24
N ARG A 64 -2.63 -4.80 -10.70
CA ARG A 64 -3.37 -5.97 -11.20
C ARG A 64 -2.75 -6.53 -12.47
N ILE A 65 -2.37 -5.64 -13.40
CA ILE A 65 -1.71 -6.04 -14.66
C ILE A 65 -0.37 -6.73 -14.36
N ILE A 66 0.42 -6.19 -13.44
CA ILE A 66 1.69 -6.81 -13.03
C ILE A 66 1.42 -8.18 -12.40
N GLY A 67 0.47 -8.26 -11.47
CA GLY A 67 0.09 -9.50 -10.81
C GLY A 67 -0.36 -10.58 -11.78
N SER A 68 -1.28 -10.26 -12.70
CA SER A 68 -1.79 -11.23 -13.69
C SER A 68 -0.68 -11.73 -14.63
N ARG A 69 0.20 -10.84 -15.11
CA ARG A 69 1.32 -11.24 -15.96
C ARG A 69 2.31 -12.18 -15.27
N LEU A 70 2.61 -11.94 -14.00
CA LEU A 70 3.49 -12.80 -13.22
C LEU A 70 2.87 -14.19 -13.01
N LEU A 71 1.57 -14.26 -12.78
CA LEU A 71 0.86 -15.51 -12.57
C LEU A 71 0.80 -16.40 -13.82
N HIS A 72 0.79 -15.85 -15.03
CA HIS A 72 0.81 -16.63 -16.25
C HIS A 72 2.01 -17.60 -16.40
N HIS A 73 3.10 -17.34 -15.69
CA HIS A 73 4.31 -18.18 -15.73
C HIS A 73 4.32 -19.27 -14.64
N VAL A 74 3.33 -19.31 -13.78
CA VAL A 74 3.28 -20.19 -12.61
C VAL A 74 2.47 -21.45 -12.92
N LYS A 75 3.05 -22.63 -12.65
CA LYS A 75 2.43 -23.94 -12.93
C LYS A 75 2.22 -24.79 -11.68
N THR A 76 2.72 -24.36 -10.52
CA THR A 76 2.70 -25.15 -9.30
C THR A 76 2.09 -24.36 -8.14
N ALA A 77 1.44 -25.05 -7.19
CA ALA A 77 0.85 -24.43 -6.00
C ALA A 77 1.90 -23.66 -5.18
N ARG A 78 3.10 -24.20 -5.02
CA ARG A 78 4.21 -23.51 -4.37
C ARG A 78 4.59 -22.22 -5.11
N GLY A 79 4.75 -22.29 -6.43
CA GLY A 79 5.08 -21.12 -7.25
C GLY A 79 4.01 -20.05 -7.18
N LEU A 80 2.73 -20.46 -7.17
CA LEU A 80 1.59 -19.56 -7.01
C LEU A 80 1.69 -18.77 -5.70
N VAL A 81 1.82 -19.46 -4.58
CA VAL A 81 1.89 -18.82 -3.26
C VAL A 81 3.13 -17.93 -3.13
N LEU A 82 4.31 -18.38 -3.62
CA LEU A 82 5.52 -17.56 -3.64
C LEU A 82 5.31 -16.27 -4.45
N THR A 83 4.67 -16.35 -5.61
CA THR A 83 4.37 -15.17 -6.44
C THR A 83 3.41 -14.23 -5.73
N LEU A 84 2.36 -14.77 -5.09
CA LEU A 84 1.40 -13.97 -4.33
C LEU A 84 2.04 -13.25 -3.13
N ILE A 85 3.01 -13.86 -2.46
CA ILE A 85 3.78 -13.24 -1.36
C ILE A 85 4.79 -12.22 -1.92
N ALA A 86 5.45 -12.53 -3.02
CA ALA A 86 6.43 -11.64 -3.64
C ALA A 86 5.80 -10.32 -4.13
N LEU A 87 4.56 -10.35 -4.62
CA LEU A 87 3.85 -9.16 -5.10
C LEU A 87 3.78 -8.05 -4.02
N PRO A 88 3.18 -8.26 -2.83
CA PRO A 88 3.15 -7.23 -1.80
C PRO A 88 4.54 -6.98 -1.18
N PHE A 89 5.45 -7.96 -1.15
CA PHE A 89 6.81 -7.77 -0.67
C PHE A 89 7.56 -6.72 -1.49
N PHE A 90 7.64 -6.88 -2.80
CA PHE A 90 8.35 -5.93 -3.67
C PHE A 90 7.57 -4.63 -3.88
N SER A 91 6.24 -4.71 -3.99
CA SER A 91 5.41 -3.50 -4.10
C SER A 91 5.49 -2.65 -2.84
N GLY A 92 5.52 -3.27 -1.65
CA GLY A 92 5.65 -2.59 -0.38
C GLY A 92 6.94 -1.78 -0.24
N MET A 93 8.00 -2.11 -1.00
CA MET A 93 9.22 -1.29 -1.06
C MET A 93 9.02 0.05 -1.78
N LEU A 94 8.08 0.11 -2.72
CA LEU A 94 7.85 1.25 -3.60
C LEU A 94 6.60 2.05 -3.24
N ILE A 95 5.62 1.36 -2.66
CA ILE A 95 4.37 1.92 -2.17
C ILE A 95 4.22 1.52 -0.71
N THR A 96 3.31 2.14 0.03
CA THR A 96 3.13 1.74 1.43
C THR A 96 2.63 0.30 1.54
N ASN A 97 3.05 -0.41 2.61
CA ASN A 97 2.61 -1.77 2.91
C ASN A 97 1.08 -1.93 2.91
N ASP A 98 0.36 -0.96 3.48
CA ASP A 98 -1.10 -0.98 3.57
C ASP A 98 -1.75 -0.97 2.19
N VAL A 99 -1.26 -0.10 1.30
CA VAL A 99 -1.74 -0.02 -0.09
C VAL A 99 -1.43 -1.30 -0.87
N ALA A 100 -0.25 -1.88 -0.66
CA ALA A 100 0.11 -3.16 -1.26
C ALA A 100 -0.88 -4.25 -0.80
N LEU A 101 -1.18 -4.33 0.51
CA LEU A 101 -2.10 -5.33 1.05
C LEU A 101 -3.54 -5.14 0.55
N VAL A 102 -4.08 -3.93 0.62
CA VAL A 102 -5.44 -3.63 0.12
C VAL A 102 -5.59 -3.98 -1.37
N THR A 103 -4.51 -3.88 -2.13
CA THR A 103 -4.52 -4.20 -3.57
C THR A 103 -4.37 -5.70 -3.83
N PHE A 104 -3.40 -6.35 -3.18
CA PHE A 104 -3.01 -7.71 -3.55
C PHE A 104 -3.72 -8.80 -2.73
N VAL A 105 -4.24 -8.54 -1.53
CA VAL A 105 -4.95 -9.56 -0.75
C VAL A 105 -6.28 -9.96 -1.40
N PRO A 106 -7.17 -9.04 -1.83
CA PRO A 106 -8.36 -9.41 -2.58
C PRO A 106 -8.06 -10.13 -3.89
N PHE A 107 -7.00 -9.70 -4.59
CA PHE A 107 -6.51 -10.36 -5.79
C PHE A 107 -6.05 -11.80 -5.50
N ALA A 108 -5.29 -12.01 -4.41
CA ALA A 108 -4.84 -13.34 -4.00
C ALA A 108 -6.01 -14.27 -3.64
N ILE A 109 -7.02 -13.75 -2.93
CA ILE A 109 -8.22 -14.53 -2.61
C ILE A 109 -8.91 -15.00 -3.89
N ALA A 110 -9.13 -14.11 -4.86
CA ALA A 110 -9.73 -14.47 -6.14
C ALA A 110 -8.92 -15.54 -6.89
N VAL A 111 -7.59 -15.40 -6.92
CA VAL A 111 -6.68 -16.37 -7.56
C VAL A 111 -6.70 -17.71 -6.85
N LEU A 112 -6.70 -17.74 -5.51
CA LEU A 112 -6.77 -18.98 -4.72
C LEU A 112 -8.12 -19.69 -4.89
N THR A 113 -9.22 -18.94 -4.99
CA THR A 113 -10.54 -19.50 -5.31
C THR A 113 -10.53 -20.16 -6.69
N MET A 114 -9.98 -19.51 -7.71
CA MET A 114 -9.85 -20.07 -9.05
C MET A 114 -8.93 -21.31 -9.11
N ALA A 115 -7.94 -21.37 -8.21
CA ALA A 115 -7.03 -22.50 -8.09
C ALA A 115 -7.56 -23.62 -7.17
N HIS A 116 -8.79 -23.52 -6.67
CA HIS A 116 -9.36 -24.46 -5.68
C HIS A 116 -8.48 -24.63 -4.42
N MET A 117 -7.87 -23.54 -3.97
CA MET A 117 -7.00 -23.48 -2.79
C MET A 117 -7.54 -22.53 -1.71
N GLU A 118 -8.86 -22.41 -1.60
CA GLU A 118 -9.56 -21.48 -0.69
C GLU A 118 -9.21 -21.75 0.78
N GLU A 119 -9.02 -23.00 1.14
CA GLU A 119 -8.62 -23.41 2.50
C GLU A 119 -7.31 -22.78 2.97
N HIS A 120 -6.44 -22.41 2.04
CA HIS A 120 -5.16 -21.77 2.33
C HIS A 120 -5.23 -20.23 2.32
N ALA A 121 -6.38 -19.62 2.03
CA ALA A 121 -6.51 -18.18 1.86
C ALA A 121 -6.08 -17.38 3.12
N VAL A 122 -6.41 -17.85 4.31
CA VAL A 122 -6.00 -17.20 5.57
C VAL A 122 -4.50 -17.28 5.77
N LEU A 123 -3.91 -18.43 5.54
CA LEU A 123 -2.46 -18.64 5.68
C LEU A 123 -1.69 -17.79 4.66
N VAL A 124 -2.11 -17.82 3.40
CA VAL A 124 -1.48 -17.03 2.33
C VAL A 124 -1.63 -15.53 2.60
N GLY A 125 -2.82 -15.08 3.02
CA GLY A 125 -3.04 -13.69 3.41
C GLY A 125 -2.14 -13.25 4.58
N THR A 126 -1.93 -14.11 5.56
CA THR A 126 -0.99 -13.86 6.66
C THR A 126 0.45 -13.75 6.17
N LEU A 127 0.91 -14.68 5.32
CA LEU A 127 2.25 -14.64 4.75
C LEU A 127 2.46 -13.41 3.84
N MET A 128 1.43 -13.01 3.09
CA MET A 128 1.45 -11.77 2.30
C MET A 128 1.57 -10.53 3.19
N THR A 129 0.87 -10.51 4.32
CA THR A 129 0.94 -9.40 5.30
C THR A 129 2.34 -9.30 5.89
N VAL A 130 2.93 -10.41 6.31
CA VAL A 130 4.31 -10.44 6.78
C VAL A 130 5.26 -9.98 5.66
N GLY A 131 5.07 -10.49 4.43
CA GLY A 131 5.88 -10.12 3.27
C GLY A 131 5.82 -8.62 2.96
N ALA A 132 4.64 -8.02 2.95
CA ALA A 132 4.46 -6.59 2.71
C ALA A 132 5.18 -5.74 3.76
N ASN A 133 5.04 -6.09 5.05
CA ASN A 133 5.67 -5.36 6.15
C ASN A 133 7.20 -5.45 6.09
N VAL A 134 7.74 -6.65 5.88
CA VAL A 134 9.19 -6.85 5.82
C VAL A 134 9.80 -6.25 4.54
N GLY A 135 9.09 -6.34 3.40
CA GLY A 135 9.49 -5.67 2.18
C GLY A 135 9.53 -4.16 2.34
N SER A 136 8.45 -3.58 2.88
CA SER A 136 8.32 -2.14 3.09
C SER A 136 9.36 -1.55 4.03
N MET A 137 9.92 -2.37 4.93
CA MET A 137 10.95 -1.96 5.87
C MET A 137 12.25 -1.56 5.19
N LEU A 138 12.53 -2.07 3.98
CA LEU A 138 13.78 -1.85 3.28
C LEU A 138 13.98 -0.40 2.81
N THR A 139 12.89 0.29 2.48
CA THR A 139 12.97 1.65 1.89
C THR A 139 12.26 2.69 2.76
N PRO A 140 12.69 3.96 2.72
CA PRO A 140 11.99 5.04 3.42
C PRO A 140 10.53 5.20 2.97
N ILE A 141 10.23 4.89 1.71
CA ILE A 141 8.92 5.09 1.08
C ILE A 141 7.93 4.00 1.47
N GLY A 142 8.43 2.79 1.74
CA GLY A 142 7.59 1.62 1.99
C GLY A 142 6.72 1.72 3.25
N ASN A 143 7.09 2.59 4.19
CA ASN A 143 6.32 2.80 5.41
C ASN A 143 6.46 4.25 5.90
N ALA A 144 5.37 4.84 6.35
CA ALA A 144 5.36 6.18 6.92
C ALA A 144 6.31 6.33 8.13
N HIS A 145 6.45 5.28 8.95
CA HIS A 145 7.39 5.25 10.07
C HIS A 145 8.85 5.35 9.61
N ASN A 146 9.21 4.70 8.52
CA ASN A 146 10.57 4.77 7.95
C ASN A 146 10.86 6.18 7.42
N LEU A 147 9.88 6.82 6.79
CA LEU A 147 10.00 8.18 6.31
C LEU A 147 10.21 9.16 7.47
N TYR A 148 9.46 8.97 8.56
CA TYR A 148 9.61 9.75 9.79
C TYR A 148 10.98 9.53 10.44
N LEU A 149 11.42 8.26 10.56
CA LEU A 149 12.72 7.92 11.12
C LEU A 149 13.87 8.54 10.33
N LYS A 150 13.79 8.49 8.99
CA LYS A 150 14.75 9.18 8.10
C LYS A 150 14.79 10.68 8.37
N ALA A 151 13.63 11.33 8.49
CA ALA A 151 13.53 12.76 8.74
C ALA A 151 14.11 13.15 10.12
N LEU A 152 13.85 12.32 11.14
CA LEU A 152 14.32 12.55 12.51
C LEU A 152 15.85 12.38 12.64
N THR A 153 16.39 11.35 11.98
CA THR A 153 17.84 11.01 12.08
C THR A 153 18.70 11.78 11.10
N GLY A 154 18.11 12.36 10.04
CA GLY A 154 18.87 12.97 8.94
C GLY A 154 19.69 11.97 8.12
N MET A 155 19.43 10.65 8.28
CA MET A 155 20.18 9.57 7.65
C MET A 155 19.97 9.54 6.14
N PRO A 156 21.01 9.39 5.31
CA PRO A 156 20.84 9.22 3.88
C PRO A 156 20.13 7.91 3.55
N THR A 157 19.35 7.90 2.47
CA THR A 157 18.56 6.75 2.04
C THR A 157 19.40 5.48 1.85
N SER A 158 20.62 5.63 1.33
CA SER A 158 21.55 4.51 1.09
C SER A 158 21.99 3.82 2.39
N GLU A 159 22.24 4.59 3.43
CA GLU A 159 22.64 4.08 4.74
C GLU A 159 21.47 3.34 5.41
N MET A 160 20.28 3.92 5.35
CA MET A 160 19.06 3.27 5.85
C MET A 160 18.82 1.91 5.17
N ILE A 161 18.93 1.86 3.83
CA ILE A 161 18.80 0.60 3.08
C ILE A 161 19.87 -0.39 3.51
N GLY A 162 21.12 0.06 3.69
CA GLY A 162 22.22 -0.80 4.13
C GLY A 162 21.97 -1.44 5.50
N ILE A 163 21.41 -0.69 6.44
CA ILE A 163 21.07 -1.17 7.80
C ILE A 163 19.89 -2.15 7.74
N MET A 164 18.87 -1.88 6.93
CA MET A 164 17.63 -2.69 6.89
C MET A 164 17.73 -3.89 5.96
N ALA A 165 18.65 -3.90 4.98
CA ALA A 165 18.80 -4.98 4.00
C ALA A 165 19.00 -6.36 4.63
N PRO A 166 19.89 -6.59 5.60
CA PRO A 166 20.09 -7.91 6.18
C PRO A 166 18.83 -8.47 6.83
N TYR A 167 18.02 -7.63 7.48
CA TYR A 167 16.77 -8.04 8.11
C TYR A 167 15.71 -8.41 7.06
N SER A 168 15.52 -7.57 6.04
CA SER A 168 14.57 -7.84 4.96
C SER A 168 14.95 -9.07 4.15
N VAL A 169 16.24 -9.27 3.85
CA VAL A 169 16.72 -10.46 3.12
C VAL A 169 16.53 -11.72 3.97
N THR A 170 16.90 -11.69 5.25
CA THR A 170 16.71 -12.83 6.15
C THR A 170 15.24 -13.23 6.23
N ALA A 171 14.35 -12.27 6.38
CA ALA A 171 12.92 -12.54 6.44
C ALA A 171 12.35 -13.01 5.10
N ALA A 172 12.85 -12.51 3.95
CA ALA A 172 12.49 -13.02 2.64
C ALA A 172 12.88 -14.51 2.49
N VAL A 173 14.09 -14.87 2.91
CA VAL A 173 14.57 -16.27 2.91
C VAL A 173 13.68 -17.14 3.80
N LEU A 174 13.33 -16.68 5.00
CA LEU A 174 12.44 -17.41 5.91
C LEU A 174 11.04 -17.60 5.29
N LEU A 175 10.47 -16.58 4.65
CA LEU A 175 9.18 -16.69 3.95
C LEU A 175 9.22 -17.71 2.81
N ILE A 176 10.32 -17.73 2.05
CA ILE A 176 10.53 -18.73 0.99
C ILE A 176 10.60 -20.13 1.61
N ILE A 177 11.38 -20.33 2.65
CA ILE A 177 11.53 -21.64 3.33
C ILE A 177 10.18 -22.11 3.88
N ILE A 178 9.45 -21.25 4.61
CA ILE A 178 8.13 -21.57 5.17
C ILE A 178 7.18 -21.98 4.04
N THR A 179 7.13 -21.20 2.97
CA THR A 179 6.26 -21.52 1.82
C THR A 179 6.67 -22.83 1.16
N CYS A 180 7.96 -23.09 1.01
CA CYS A 180 8.46 -24.35 0.44
C CYS A 180 8.18 -25.58 1.29
N VAL A 181 8.15 -25.42 2.61
CA VAL A 181 7.84 -26.51 3.56
C VAL A 181 6.33 -26.80 3.58
N ILE A 182 5.51 -25.76 3.58
CA ILE A 182 4.03 -25.91 3.69
C ILE A 182 3.42 -26.33 2.36
N PHE A 183 3.83 -25.71 1.26
CA PHE A 183 3.23 -25.95 -0.05
C PHE A 183 4.06 -26.91 -0.92
N GLY A 184 3.41 -27.96 -1.38
CA GLY A 184 4.01 -28.96 -2.28
C GLY A 184 4.21 -28.42 -3.70
N SER A 185 5.04 -29.11 -4.48
CA SER A 185 5.23 -28.83 -5.92
C SER A 185 4.14 -29.45 -6.81
N LYS A 186 2.94 -29.72 -6.29
CA LYS A 186 1.84 -30.30 -7.07
C LYS A 186 1.44 -29.34 -8.19
N PRO A 187 1.23 -29.82 -9.41
CA PRO A 187 0.74 -28.98 -10.50
C PRO A 187 -0.67 -28.49 -10.17
N VAL A 188 -0.95 -27.24 -10.44
CA VAL A 188 -2.31 -26.68 -10.38
C VAL A 188 -2.95 -26.96 -11.74
N SER A 189 -3.87 -27.92 -11.80
CA SER A 189 -4.36 -28.53 -13.04
C SER A 189 -5.25 -27.65 -13.93
N GLU A 190 -5.65 -26.46 -13.49
CA GLU A 190 -6.61 -25.62 -14.23
C GLU A 190 -6.14 -24.17 -14.45
N PHE A 191 -4.84 -23.91 -14.31
CA PHE A 191 -4.33 -22.54 -14.40
C PHE A 191 -4.27 -21.99 -15.86
N SER A 192 -4.61 -22.82 -16.86
CA SER A 192 -4.62 -22.40 -18.29
C SER A 192 -5.76 -21.45 -18.66
N ALA A 193 -6.73 -21.21 -17.76
CA ALA A 193 -7.93 -20.42 -18.03
C ALA A 193 -7.98 -19.06 -17.32
N ILE A 194 -6.87 -18.61 -16.69
CA ILE A 194 -6.82 -17.26 -16.14
C ILE A 194 -6.55 -16.27 -17.28
N ASP A 195 -7.54 -16.14 -18.14
CA ASP A 195 -7.68 -14.97 -18.97
C ASP A 195 -8.08 -13.80 -18.08
N GLY A 196 -7.47 -12.62 -18.26
CA GLY A 196 -7.71 -11.45 -17.40
C GLY A 196 -9.19 -11.08 -17.19
N SER A 197 -10.08 -11.59 -18.06
CA SER A 197 -11.54 -11.46 -17.96
C SER A 197 -12.18 -12.26 -16.81
N GLY A 198 -11.64 -13.42 -16.46
CA GLY A 198 -12.17 -14.27 -15.38
C GLY A 198 -11.89 -13.71 -13.99
N ILE A 199 -10.74 -13.06 -13.80
CA ILE A 199 -10.38 -12.38 -12.54
C ILE A 199 -11.30 -11.17 -12.31
N GLU A 200 -11.66 -10.47 -13.40
CA GLU A 200 -12.50 -9.28 -13.32
C GLU A 200 -13.94 -9.63 -12.90
N GLN A 201 -14.49 -10.75 -13.36
CA GLN A 201 -15.84 -11.19 -12.98
C GLN A 201 -15.93 -11.71 -11.54
N ASN A 202 -14.94 -12.45 -11.05
CA ASN A 202 -14.98 -13.01 -9.69
C ASN A 202 -14.64 -11.99 -8.58
N VAL A 203 -13.85 -10.96 -8.88
CA VAL A 203 -13.60 -9.86 -7.94
C VAL A 203 -14.79 -8.89 -7.85
N LEU A 204 -15.65 -8.88 -8.89
CA LEU A 204 -16.82 -8.00 -8.98
C LEU A 204 -18.14 -8.68 -8.62
N ALA A 205 -18.18 -10.00 -8.45
CA ALA A 205 -19.42 -10.71 -8.05
C ALA A 205 -19.72 -10.45 -6.56
N PRO A 206 -20.86 -9.84 -6.24
CA PRO A 206 -21.26 -9.68 -4.84
C PRO A 206 -21.63 -11.04 -4.26
N HIS A 207 -20.89 -11.51 -3.26
CA HIS A 207 -21.41 -12.53 -2.35
C HIS A 207 -22.61 -11.94 -1.60
N SER A 208 -23.80 -12.21 -2.09
CA SER A 208 -25.05 -11.86 -1.44
C SER A 208 -25.20 -12.74 -0.19
N ASP A 209 -24.84 -12.28 0.97
CA ASP A 209 -25.42 -12.66 2.27
C ASP A 209 -24.52 -12.38 3.50
N ARG A 210 -23.66 -11.36 3.45
CA ARG A 210 -23.08 -10.82 4.69
C ARG A 210 -23.23 -9.30 4.73
N PRO A 211 -23.63 -8.69 5.89
CA PRO A 211 -23.61 -7.25 6.02
C PRO A 211 -22.16 -6.79 5.89
N GLN A 212 -21.87 -6.10 4.81
CA GLN A 212 -20.56 -5.52 4.53
C GLN A 212 -20.30 -4.36 5.50
N PRO A 213 -19.10 -4.29 6.12
CA PRO A 213 -18.57 -3.03 6.59
C PRO A 213 -18.39 -2.15 5.35
N ASP A 214 -18.92 -0.94 5.42
CA ASP A 214 -19.01 0.10 4.39
C ASP A 214 -18.05 -0.07 3.20
N GLU A 215 -18.65 -0.38 2.05
CA GLU A 215 -18.03 -0.53 0.75
C GLU A 215 -16.93 0.53 0.54
N ILE A 216 -15.69 0.11 0.57
CA ILE A 216 -14.72 0.69 -0.36
C ILE A 216 -15.26 0.27 -1.73
N ARG A 217 -16.07 1.13 -2.33
CA ARG A 217 -16.50 1.01 -3.71
C ARG A 217 -15.24 0.96 -4.55
N VAL A 218 -14.78 -0.24 -4.83
CA VAL A 218 -13.89 -0.51 -5.96
C VAL A 218 -14.77 -0.32 -7.20
N THR A 219 -15.15 0.93 -7.43
CA THR A 219 -15.91 1.33 -8.62
C THR A 219 -15.06 0.98 -9.82
N GLY A 220 -15.58 0.06 -10.62
CA GLY A 220 -15.21 -0.34 -11.95
C GLY A 220 -13.94 0.29 -12.53
N TYR A 221 -12.80 -0.34 -12.30
CA TYR A 221 -11.55 -0.02 -12.97
C TYR A 221 -11.41 -0.92 -14.20
N GLY A 222 -12.26 -0.64 -15.19
CA GLY A 222 -12.26 -1.29 -16.48
C GLY A 222 -11.52 -0.46 -17.52
N ALA A 223 -10.69 -1.12 -18.27
CA ALA A 223 -10.27 -0.89 -19.65
C ALA A 223 -10.55 0.52 -20.24
N GLY A 224 -9.50 1.31 -20.50
CA GLY A 224 -9.64 2.51 -21.34
C GLY A 224 -8.92 3.77 -20.86
N TYR A 225 -8.13 3.73 -19.79
CA TYR A 225 -7.29 4.87 -19.50
C TYR A 225 -6.05 4.85 -20.39
N GLY A 226 -6.00 5.80 -21.34
CA GLY A 226 -4.94 5.91 -22.33
C GLY A 226 -3.55 5.90 -21.71
N GLY A 227 -2.60 5.28 -22.39
CA GLY A 227 -1.23 5.08 -21.91
C GLY A 227 -0.52 6.36 -21.41
N TRP A 228 -1.00 7.55 -21.78
CA TRP A 228 -0.46 8.82 -21.34
C TRP A 228 -0.60 9.04 -19.81
N ARG A 229 -1.70 8.59 -19.18
CA ARG A 229 -1.88 8.71 -17.72
C ARG A 229 -0.91 7.82 -16.95
N THR A 230 -0.65 6.63 -17.46
CA THR A 230 0.37 5.74 -16.89
C THR A 230 1.75 6.40 -16.95
N ILE A 231 2.09 7.05 -18.08
CA ILE A 231 3.36 7.78 -18.23
C ILE A 231 3.44 8.92 -17.22
N VAL A 232 2.38 9.72 -17.09
CA VAL A 232 2.33 10.86 -16.16
C VAL A 232 2.49 10.38 -14.71
N TYR A 233 1.76 9.34 -14.28
CA TYR A 233 1.88 8.86 -12.90
C TYR A 233 3.22 8.19 -12.63
N THR A 234 3.81 7.50 -13.63
CA THR A 234 5.17 6.98 -13.50
C THR A 234 6.19 8.11 -13.37
N ALA A 235 6.06 9.16 -14.15
CA ALA A 235 6.93 10.34 -14.04
C ALA A 235 6.78 11.01 -12.67
N LEU A 236 5.55 11.19 -12.17
CA LEU A 236 5.30 11.73 -10.83
C LEU A 236 5.87 10.84 -9.72
N PHE A 237 5.79 9.53 -9.90
CA PHE A 237 6.39 8.58 -8.96
C PHE A 237 7.92 8.72 -8.91
N VAL A 238 8.57 8.83 -10.07
CA VAL A 238 10.02 9.08 -10.14
C VAL A 238 10.38 10.40 -9.46
N VAL A 239 9.59 11.47 -9.65
CA VAL A 239 9.79 12.74 -8.94
C VAL A 239 9.69 12.56 -7.42
N CYS A 240 8.73 11.79 -6.93
CA CYS A 240 8.63 11.47 -5.49
C CYS A 240 9.84 10.68 -5.00
N LEU A 241 10.31 9.68 -5.76
CA LEU A 241 11.52 8.92 -5.41
C LEU A 241 12.75 9.80 -5.31
N LEU A 242 12.95 10.70 -6.28
CA LEU A 242 14.06 11.64 -6.29
C LEU A 242 14.00 12.62 -5.12
N ALA A 243 12.81 13.08 -4.75
CA ALA A 243 12.64 13.96 -3.60
C ALA A 243 12.91 13.26 -2.26
N VAL A 244 12.47 11.99 -2.10
CA VAL A 244 12.77 11.20 -0.90
C VAL A 244 14.25 10.84 -0.79
N SER A 245 14.95 10.77 -1.93
CA SER A 245 16.40 10.55 -2.00
C SER A 245 17.21 11.85 -1.91
N ASP A 246 16.58 12.99 -1.59
CA ASP A 246 17.15 14.32 -1.41
C ASP A 246 17.79 14.95 -2.67
N PHE A 247 17.47 14.41 -3.88
CA PHE A 247 17.92 15.01 -5.15
C PHE A 247 17.08 16.22 -5.58
N ILE A 248 15.83 16.30 -5.13
CA ILE A 248 14.89 17.36 -5.49
C ILE A 248 14.35 18.00 -4.20
N PRO A 249 14.29 19.35 -4.12
CA PRO A 249 13.72 20.00 -2.95
C PRO A 249 12.23 19.67 -2.79
N LEU A 250 11.80 19.45 -1.56
CA LEU A 250 10.45 19.04 -1.20
C LEU A 250 9.35 19.93 -1.76
N TRP A 251 9.53 21.25 -1.70
CA TRP A 251 8.54 22.22 -2.19
C TRP A 251 8.26 22.03 -3.69
N LEU A 252 9.31 21.72 -4.49
CA LEU A 252 9.19 21.49 -5.92
C LEU A 252 8.40 20.20 -6.21
N MET A 253 8.67 19.13 -5.48
CA MET A 253 7.88 17.88 -5.55
C MET A 253 6.40 18.16 -5.26
N CYS A 254 6.10 18.87 -4.18
CA CYS A 254 4.72 19.19 -3.81
C CYS A 254 4.02 19.98 -4.93
N VAL A 255 4.65 21.02 -5.45
CA VAL A 255 4.08 21.83 -6.54
C VAL A 255 3.80 20.96 -7.78
N ILE A 256 4.80 20.19 -8.22
CA ILE A 256 4.66 19.32 -9.41
C ILE A 256 3.52 18.32 -9.22
N VAL A 257 3.47 17.60 -8.10
CA VAL A 257 2.46 16.57 -7.83
C VAL A 257 1.07 17.18 -7.73
N PHE A 258 0.89 18.25 -6.93
CA PHE A 258 -0.43 18.88 -6.78
C PHE A 258 -0.94 19.47 -8.08
N VAL A 259 -0.09 20.21 -8.83
CA VAL A 259 -0.49 20.79 -10.13
C VAL A 259 -0.84 19.69 -11.13
N ALA A 260 -0.03 18.63 -11.23
CA ALA A 260 -0.30 17.54 -12.13
C ALA A 260 -1.65 16.86 -11.84
N PHE A 261 -1.97 16.56 -10.56
CA PHE A 261 -3.25 15.97 -10.20
C PHE A 261 -4.43 16.92 -10.36
N LEU A 262 -4.26 18.22 -10.10
CA LEU A 262 -5.29 19.22 -10.35
C LEU A 262 -5.66 19.33 -11.82
N LEU A 263 -4.68 19.19 -12.72
CA LEU A 263 -4.88 19.26 -14.15
C LEU A 263 -5.37 17.93 -14.76
N CYS A 264 -4.78 16.81 -14.33
CA CYS A 264 -5.02 15.51 -14.95
C CYS A 264 -6.16 14.73 -14.32
N ASP A 265 -6.31 14.75 -13.00
CA ASP A 265 -7.32 13.93 -12.31
C ASP A 265 -7.68 14.41 -10.90
N ARG A 266 -8.56 15.40 -10.82
CA ARG A 266 -9.05 15.94 -9.53
C ARG A 266 -9.77 14.91 -8.66
N ARG A 267 -10.24 13.79 -9.24
CA ARG A 267 -11.00 12.78 -8.50
C ARG A 267 -10.09 11.94 -7.60
N VAL A 268 -8.78 11.92 -7.84
CA VAL A 268 -7.81 11.21 -6.98
C VAL A 268 -7.83 11.76 -5.56
N PHE A 269 -7.98 13.07 -5.38
CA PHE A 269 -8.05 13.72 -4.06
C PHE A 269 -9.19 13.20 -3.17
N ARG A 270 -10.26 12.66 -3.76
CA ARG A 270 -11.39 12.08 -3.00
C ARG A 270 -11.15 10.63 -2.57
N ASN A 271 -10.21 9.95 -3.19
CA ASN A 271 -9.92 8.55 -2.94
C ASN A 271 -8.70 8.34 -2.05
N VAL A 272 -7.98 9.41 -1.71
CA VAL A 272 -6.87 9.36 -0.76
C VAL A 272 -7.43 9.15 0.65
N ASP A 273 -6.81 8.25 1.38
CA ASP A 273 -7.07 8.08 2.81
C ASP A 273 -6.43 9.23 3.59
N TRP A 274 -7.23 10.24 3.88
CA TRP A 274 -6.82 11.42 4.65
C TRP A 274 -6.67 11.12 6.15
N GLY A 275 -7.18 9.97 6.62
CA GLY A 275 -7.06 9.53 8.01
C GLY A 275 -5.61 9.31 8.40
N LEU A 276 -4.81 8.72 7.51
CA LEU A 276 -3.42 8.38 7.77
C LEU A 276 -2.52 9.63 8.00
N PRO A 277 -2.48 10.64 7.11
CA PRO A 277 -1.72 11.87 7.37
C PRO A 277 -2.20 12.62 8.62
N LEU A 278 -3.52 12.65 8.88
CA LEU A 278 -4.08 13.27 10.07
C LEU A 278 -3.65 12.54 11.35
N THR A 279 -3.65 11.22 11.34
CA THR A 279 -3.16 10.42 12.47
C THR A 279 -1.70 10.73 12.77
N PHE A 280 -0.87 10.88 11.73
CA PHE A 280 0.53 11.29 11.89
C PHE A 280 0.72 12.69 12.50
N CYS A 281 -0.23 13.60 12.30
CA CYS A 281 -0.21 14.90 12.96
C CYS A 281 -0.55 14.84 14.45
N MET A 282 -1.22 13.76 14.90
CA MET A 282 -1.68 13.60 16.28
C MET A 282 -0.69 12.79 17.15
N PHE A 283 0.26 12.09 16.53
CA PHE A 283 1.37 11.42 17.21
C PHE A 283 2.54 12.36 17.41
#